data_e7bfccc8d6daad944a2b5f1fb26cc4e7
#
_entry.id   e7bfccc8d6daad944a2b5f1fb26cc4e7
#
_cell.length_a   1.000
_cell.length_b   1.000
_cell.length_c   1.000
_cell.angle_alpha   90.00
_cell.angle_beta   90.00
_cell.angle_gamma   90.00
#
_symmetry.space_group_name_H-M   'P 1'
#
loop_
_entity.id
_entity.type
_entity.pdbx_description
1 polymer ?
#
loop_
_entity_poly.entity_id
_entity_poly.type
_entity_poly.pdbx_seq_one_letter_code
_entity_poly.pdbx_strand_id
1 'polypeptide(L)'
;YKLEKSICKCETIEIGAVMLDEQLREISEFKRIIKPKYCTKIYPKYEKMTGITTAMTMEGEAFESAFHSFAQWCLDKGGEIQIIAWSGNDLSQLAREIYLKRVELSQEEKILMDGWRDFQKEFDHMLDKEYQISLDLALIYADVAFVGHRHDAVWDSRNTAELLRRTREEEDRTRIVHRAKSLFTTDPLAVSLEELFNFSCLVPQC
;
A
#
# COMPACT_ATOMS: atom_id res chain seq x y z
N TYR A 1 -9.95 16.90 21.35
CA TYR A 1 -10.40 16.93 19.94
C TYR A 1 -9.42 17.66 19.02
N LYS A 2 -8.96 18.90 19.36
CA LYS A 2 -7.93 19.62 18.56
C LYS A 2 -6.54 18.97 18.67
N LEU A 3 -6.18 18.46 19.85
CA LEU A 3 -4.91 17.78 20.09
C LEU A 3 -4.85 16.43 19.34
N GLU A 4 -5.94 15.66 19.36
CA GLU A 4 -6.04 14.38 18.67
C GLU A 4 -5.92 14.54 17.16
N LYS A 5 -6.56 15.57 16.55
CA LYS A 5 -6.34 15.91 15.12
C LYS A 5 -4.92 16.36 14.80
N SER A 6 -4.19 16.94 15.73
CA SER A 6 -2.78 17.32 15.52
C SER A 6 -1.87 16.09 15.52
N ILE A 7 -2.24 15.04 16.24
CA ILE A 7 -1.50 13.78 16.33
C ILE A 7 -1.88 12.83 15.17
N CYS A 8 -3.18 12.72 14.85
CA CYS A 8 -3.67 11.92 13.73
C CYS A 8 -4.19 12.84 12.61
N LYS A 9 -3.31 13.25 11.73
CA LYS A 9 -3.65 14.09 10.57
C LYS A 9 -4.49 13.35 9.53
N CYS A 10 -4.29 12.04 9.44
CA CYS A 10 -4.99 11.14 8.55
C CYS A 10 -5.46 9.92 9.35
N GLU A 11 -6.63 9.40 9.03
CA GLU A 11 -7.12 8.14 9.58
C GLU A 11 -7.26 7.13 8.45
N THR A 12 -7.03 5.86 8.79
CA THR A 12 -7.27 4.74 7.88
C THR A 12 -8.75 4.66 7.55
N ILE A 13 -9.06 4.60 6.26
CA ILE A 13 -10.42 4.51 5.73
C ILE A 13 -10.70 3.15 5.07
N GLU A 14 -9.66 2.37 4.83
CA GLU A 14 -9.73 1.02 4.30
C GLU A 14 -8.55 0.20 4.81
N ILE A 15 -8.78 -1.05 5.15
CA ILE A 15 -7.77 -2.09 5.25
C ILE A 15 -8.06 -3.11 4.16
N GLY A 16 -7.09 -3.34 3.29
CA GLY A 16 -7.17 -4.33 2.22
C GLY A 16 -5.87 -5.12 2.14
N ALA A 17 -5.99 -6.43 1.99
CA ALA A 17 -4.86 -7.33 1.88
C ALA A 17 -5.21 -8.56 1.08
N VAL A 18 -4.20 -9.21 0.52
CA VAL A 18 -4.31 -10.56 -0.05
C VAL A 18 -3.37 -11.50 0.68
N MET A 19 -3.84 -12.71 0.90
CA MET A 19 -3.03 -13.77 1.49
C MET A 19 -2.48 -14.65 0.38
N LEU A 20 -1.20 -14.94 0.46
CA LEU A 20 -0.49 -15.78 -0.50
C LEU A 20 -0.04 -17.07 0.17
N ASP A 21 -0.03 -18.16 -0.59
CA ASP A 21 0.62 -19.40 -0.18
C ASP A 21 2.16 -19.35 -0.39
N GLU A 22 2.86 -20.42 -0.05
CA GLU A 22 4.32 -20.52 -0.22
C GLU A 22 4.79 -20.41 -1.68
N GLN A 23 3.89 -20.67 -2.63
CA GLN A 23 4.12 -20.50 -4.06
C GLN A 23 3.70 -19.10 -4.55
N LEU A 24 3.38 -18.17 -3.63
CA LEU A 24 2.90 -16.81 -3.87
C LEU A 24 1.59 -16.76 -4.67
N ARG A 25 0.75 -17.78 -4.61
CA ARG A 25 -0.60 -17.77 -5.20
C ARG A 25 -1.57 -17.18 -4.20
N GLU A 26 -2.47 -16.31 -4.67
CA GLU A 26 -3.52 -15.73 -3.84
C GLU A 26 -4.50 -16.83 -3.39
N ILE A 27 -4.71 -16.96 -2.08
CA ILE A 27 -5.60 -17.94 -1.47
C ILE A 27 -6.75 -17.31 -0.68
N SER A 28 -6.64 -16.03 -0.31
CA SER A 28 -7.69 -15.31 0.41
C SER A 28 -7.52 -13.81 0.26
N GLU A 29 -8.60 -13.08 0.44
CA GLU A 29 -8.68 -11.62 0.41
C GLU A 29 -9.30 -11.11 1.71
N PHE A 30 -8.83 -9.98 2.19
CA PHE A 30 -9.44 -9.21 3.26
C PHE A 30 -9.71 -7.78 2.79
N LYS A 31 -10.92 -7.28 3.03
CA LYS A 31 -11.27 -5.88 2.76
C LYS A 31 -12.27 -5.36 3.78
N ARG A 32 -11.97 -4.22 4.40
CA ARG A 32 -12.88 -3.51 5.31
C ARG A 32 -12.79 -2.02 5.07
N ILE A 33 -13.95 -1.38 4.89
CA ILE A 33 -14.08 0.07 4.96
C ILE A 33 -14.16 0.47 6.42
N ILE A 34 -13.42 1.50 6.81
CA ILE A 34 -13.29 1.94 8.19
C ILE A 34 -13.97 3.28 8.39
N LYS A 35 -14.70 3.37 9.48
CA LYS A 35 -15.32 4.61 9.95
C LYS A 35 -14.30 5.45 10.71
N PRO A 36 -13.89 6.63 10.19
CA PRO A 36 -12.99 7.52 10.90
C PRO A 36 -13.62 8.02 12.21
N LYS A 37 -12.82 8.07 13.28
CA LYS A 37 -13.28 8.56 14.58
C LYS A 37 -13.23 10.09 14.67
N TYR A 38 -12.23 10.71 14.07
CA TYR A 38 -11.92 12.13 14.20
C TYR A 38 -12.20 12.93 12.92
N CYS A 39 -11.91 12.37 11.77
CA CYS A 39 -12.08 13.00 10.46
C CYS A 39 -13.28 12.38 9.72
N THR A 40 -14.49 12.71 10.15
CA THR A 40 -15.74 12.11 9.65
C THR A 40 -16.12 12.49 8.22
N LYS A 41 -15.36 13.38 7.59
CA LYS A 41 -15.59 13.81 6.19
C LYS A 41 -14.35 13.54 5.36
N ILE A 42 -14.51 12.78 4.29
CA ILE A 42 -13.46 12.56 3.29
C ILE A 42 -13.43 13.77 2.35
N TYR A 43 -12.24 14.30 2.10
CA TYR A 43 -12.08 15.40 1.15
C TYR A 43 -12.29 14.91 -0.29
N PRO A 44 -12.90 15.70 -1.18
CA PRO A 44 -13.20 15.29 -2.56
C PRO A 44 -11.98 14.76 -3.34
N LYS A 45 -10.78 15.29 -3.05
CA LYS A 45 -9.54 14.78 -3.62
C LYS A 45 -9.31 13.30 -3.30
N TYR A 46 -9.54 12.89 -2.06
CA TYR A 46 -9.33 11.51 -1.63
C TYR A 46 -10.48 10.61 -2.08
N GLU A 47 -11.73 11.11 -2.08
CA GLU A 47 -12.86 10.38 -2.67
C GLU A 47 -12.61 10.05 -4.15
N LYS A 48 -12.10 11.04 -4.93
CA LYS A 48 -11.74 10.82 -6.34
C LYS A 48 -10.59 9.82 -6.50
N MET A 49 -9.61 9.86 -5.58
CA MET A 49 -8.41 9.03 -5.64
C MET A 49 -8.70 7.57 -5.28
N THR A 50 -9.45 7.33 -4.21
CA THR A 50 -9.68 6.00 -3.64
C THR A 50 -11.03 5.39 -4.05
N GLY A 51 -11.97 6.20 -4.55
CA GLY A 51 -13.36 5.79 -4.76
C GLY A 51 -14.19 5.67 -3.47
N ILE A 52 -13.57 5.88 -2.29
CA ILE A 52 -14.24 5.75 -0.99
C ILE A 52 -14.87 7.07 -0.62
N THR A 53 -16.20 7.09 -0.54
CA THR A 53 -16.97 8.29 -0.20
C THR A 53 -17.17 8.44 1.29
N THR A 54 -17.50 9.66 1.71
CA THR A 54 -17.90 9.93 3.10
C THR A 54 -19.09 9.04 3.53
N ALA A 55 -20.04 8.77 2.66
CA ALA A 55 -21.18 7.89 2.98
C ALA A 55 -20.71 6.45 3.27
N MET A 56 -19.82 5.90 2.44
CA MET A 56 -19.26 4.57 2.65
C MET A 56 -18.53 4.46 4.00
N THR A 57 -17.72 5.46 4.35
CA THR A 57 -17.00 5.44 5.63
C THR A 57 -17.91 5.59 6.83
N MET A 58 -19.05 6.27 6.70
CA MET A 58 -20.03 6.38 7.80
C MET A 58 -20.73 5.05 8.11
N GLU A 59 -20.86 4.16 7.13
CA GLU A 59 -21.36 2.79 7.26
C GLU A 59 -20.24 1.77 7.57
N GLY A 60 -18.98 2.23 7.51
CA GLY A 60 -17.83 1.41 7.76
C GLY A 60 -17.70 0.91 9.20
N GLU A 61 -16.82 -0.04 9.39
CA GLU A 61 -16.53 -0.67 10.67
C GLU A 61 -15.64 0.25 11.55
N ALA A 62 -15.73 0.15 12.86
CA ALA A 62 -14.82 0.86 13.76
C ALA A 62 -13.39 0.34 13.55
N PHE A 63 -12.39 1.23 13.62
CA PHE A 63 -10.98 0.86 13.39
C PHE A 63 -10.53 -0.33 14.24
N GLU A 64 -10.86 -0.32 15.55
CA GLU A 64 -10.50 -1.39 16.48
C GLU A 64 -11.05 -2.75 16.01
N SER A 65 -12.35 -2.80 15.71
CA SER A 65 -13.00 -4.02 15.21
C SER A 65 -12.40 -4.50 13.87
N ALA A 66 -12.20 -3.59 12.92
CA ALA A 66 -11.59 -3.92 11.63
C ALA A 66 -10.14 -4.40 11.76
N PHE A 67 -9.36 -3.81 12.69
CA PHE A 67 -7.99 -4.24 12.97
C PHE A 67 -7.96 -5.65 13.57
N HIS A 68 -8.78 -5.92 14.60
CA HIS A 68 -8.85 -7.27 15.19
C HIS A 68 -9.32 -8.32 14.18
N SER A 69 -10.30 -7.97 13.33
CA SER A 69 -10.75 -8.84 12.23
C SER A 69 -9.64 -9.12 11.22
N PHE A 70 -8.82 -8.11 10.90
CA PHE A 70 -7.65 -8.28 10.02
C PHE A 70 -6.59 -9.18 10.67
N ALA A 71 -6.26 -8.94 11.93
CA ALA A 71 -5.29 -9.76 12.66
C ALA A 71 -5.77 -11.21 12.78
N GLN A 72 -7.04 -11.42 13.11
CA GLN A 72 -7.64 -12.76 13.17
C GLN A 72 -7.58 -13.46 11.80
N TRP A 73 -7.91 -12.75 10.70
CA TRP A 73 -7.82 -13.28 9.35
C TRP A 73 -6.39 -13.71 8.98
N CYS A 74 -5.38 -12.93 9.43
CA CYS A 74 -3.99 -13.32 9.25
C CYS A 74 -3.67 -14.61 10.02
N LEU A 75 -4.12 -14.74 11.27
CA LEU A 75 -3.76 -15.83 12.18
C LEU A 75 -4.55 -17.12 11.92
N ASP A 76 -5.75 -17.04 11.36
CA ASP A 76 -6.66 -18.18 11.16
C ASP A 76 -6.11 -19.28 10.26
N LYS A 77 -5.14 -18.98 9.40
CA LYS A 77 -4.55 -19.97 8.50
C LYS A 77 -3.51 -20.86 9.19
N GLY A 78 -3.09 -20.49 10.39
CA GLY A 78 -2.00 -21.16 11.09
C GLY A 78 -0.65 -21.01 10.39
N GLY A 79 0.41 -21.40 11.07
CA GLY A 79 1.77 -21.28 10.56
C GLY A 79 2.39 -19.90 10.81
N GLU A 80 3.56 -19.69 10.25
CA GLU A 80 4.28 -18.42 10.32
C GLU A 80 3.75 -17.44 9.27
N ILE A 81 3.24 -16.31 9.72
CA ILE A 81 2.72 -15.25 8.86
C ILE A 81 3.71 -14.12 8.76
N GLN A 82 4.09 -13.77 7.55
CA GLN A 82 4.87 -12.58 7.23
C GLN A 82 3.98 -11.55 6.55
N ILE A 83 3.73 -10.41 7.17
CA ILE A 83 3.05 -9.29 6.51
C ILE A 83 4.06 -8.53 5.66
N ILE A 84 3.70 -8.30 4.40
CA ILE A 84 4.50 -7.54 3.44
C ILE A 84 3.65 -6.35 2.98
N ALA A 85 4.14 -5.15 3.23
CA ALA A 85 3.56 -3.92 2.69
C ALA A 85 4.46 -3.33 1.60
N TRP A 86 3.86 -2.59 0.65
CA TRP A 86 4.68 -1.86 -0.31
C TRP A 86 5.63 -0.90 0.41
N SER A 87 5.14 -0.17 1.43
CA SER A 87 6.00 0.73 2.21
C SER A 87 5.75 0.61 3.72
N GLY A 88 6.70 1.10 4.52
CA GLY A 88 6.57 1.18 5.97
C GLY A 88 5.52 2.19 6.47
N ASN A 89 4.87 2.94 5.57
CA ASN A 89 3.83 3.91 5.91
C ASN A 89 2.58 3.23 6.48
N ASP A 90 2.21 2.05 5.95
CA ASP A 90 1.03 1.29 6.39
C ASP A 90 1.18 0.85 7.84
N LEU A 91 2.31 0.23 8.18
CA LEU A 91 2.62 -0.15 9.56
C LEU A 91 2.66 1.08 10.49
N SER A 92 3.30 2.16 10.05
CA SER A 92 3.40 3.40 10.83
C SER A 92 2.03 4.03 11.08
N GLN A 93 1.13 3.98 10.10
CA GLN A 93 -0.23 4.49 10.23
C GLN A 93 -1.05 3.63 11.19
N LEU A 94 -1.03 2.31 11.05
CA LEU A 94 -1.73 1.39 11.97
C LEU A 94 -1.22 1.53 13.40
N ALA A 95 0.09 1.54 13.61
CA ALA A 95 0.68 1.69 14.95
C ALA A 95 0.27 3.01 15.62
N ARG A 96 0.24 4.11 14.84
CA ARG A 96 -0.20 5.41 15.31
C ARG A 96 -1.68 5.39 15.73
N GLU A 97 -2.54 4.76 14.94
CA GLU A 97 -3.97 4.71 15.26
C GLU A 97 -4.27 3.76 16.42
N ILE A 98 -3.59 2.64 16.53
CA ILE A 98 -3.64 1.73 17.68
C ILE A 98 -3.32 2.53 18.96
N TYR A 99 -2.21 3.25 18.97
CA TYR A 99 -1.81 4.09 20.11
C TYR A 99 -2.84 5.19 20.41
N LEU A 100 -3.25 5.96 19.40
CA LEU A 100 -4.14 7.11 19.57
C LEU A 100 -5.55 6.68 19.99
N LYS A 101 -6.05 5.58 19.46
CA LYS A 101 -7.38 5.05 19.75
C LYS A 101 -7.40 4.13 20.96
N ARG A 102 -6.21 3.86 21.55
CA ARG A 102 -6.01 3.00 22.71
C ARG A 102 -6.53 1.59 22.52
N VAL A 103 -6.23 1.01 21.34
CA VAL A 103 -6.58 -0.36 21.02
C VAL A 103 -5.69 -1.30 21.84
N GLU A 104 -6.30 -2.22 22.59
CA GLU A 104 -5.59 -3.24 23.35
C GLU A 104 -5.26 -4.41 22.43
N LEU A 105 -3.97 -4.74 22.32
CA LEU A 105 -3.50 -5.84 21.48
C LEU A 105 -3.25 -7.10 22.30
N SER A 106 -3.66 -8.24 21.79
CA SER A 106 -3.22 -9.55 22.27
C SER A 106 -1.72 -9.74 22.04
N GLN A 107 -1.15 -10.81 22.60
CA GLN A 107 0.28 -11.12 22.38
C GLN A 107 0.56 -11.51 20.93
N GLU A 108 -0.36 -12.25 20.30
CA GLU A 108 -0.29 -12.67 18.91
C GLU A 108 -0.34 -11.47 17.96
N GLU A 109 -1.22 -10.50 18.24
CA GLU A 109 -1.33 -9.26 17.47
C GLU A 109 -0.09 -8.38 17.58
N LYS A 110 0.55 -8.34 18.76
CA LYS A 110 1.83 -7.64 18.93
C LYS A 110 2.93 -8.28 18.08
N ILE A 111 3.03 -9.62 18.10
CA ILE A 111 3.98 -10.35 17.27
C ILE A 111 3.70 -10.08 15.77
N LEU A 112 2.43 -10.10 15.38
CA LEU A 112 2.02 -9.81 14.01
C LEU A 112 2.44 -8.39 13.59
N MET A 113 2.32 -7.40 14.47
CA MET A 113 2.72 -6.01 14.21
C MET A 113 4.24 -5.84 14.11
N ASP A 114 5.03 -6.63 14.83
CA ASP A 114 6.50 -6.55 14.80
C ASP A 114 7.12 -7.17 13.54
N GLY A 115 6.40 -8.05 12.86
CA GLY A 115 6.92 -8.87 11.76
C GLY A 115 6.74 -8.26 10.36
N TRP A 116 6.40 -6.98 10.22
CA TRP A 116 6.15 -6.39 8.90
C TRP A 116 7.42 -6.15 8.10
N ARG A 117 7.32 -6.44 6.81
CA ARG A 117 8.38 -6.28 5.82
C ARG A 117 8.06 -5.11 4.90
N ASP A 118 8.97 -4.16 4.81
CA ASP A 118 8.90 -3.00 3.92
C ASP A 118 9.52 -3.38 2.57
N PHE A 119 8.67 -3.77 1.62
CA PHE A 119 9.12 -4.27 0.33
C PHE A 119 9.65 -3.16 -0.58
N GLN A 120 9.20 -1.91 -0.42
CA GLN A 120 9.73 -0.76 -1.14
C GLN A 120 11.23 -0.60 -0.87
N LYS A 121 11.65 -0.68 0.40
CA LYS A 121 13.09 -0.57 0.75
C LYS A 121 13.93 -1.67 0.12
N GLU A 122 13.40 -2.90 0.07
CA GLU A 122 14.10 -4.00 -0.58
C GLU A 122 14.21 -3.79 -2.09
N PHE A 123 13.13 -3.30 -2.71
CA PHE A 123 13.08 -2.98 -4.12
C PHE A 123 14.01 -1.81 -4.47
N ASP A 124 14.02 -0.74 -3.66
CA ASP A 124 14.92 0.40 -3.80
C ASP A 124 16.39 -0.05 -3.71
N HIS A 125 16.70 -0.88 -2.72
CA HIS A 125 18.06 -1.44 -2.55
C HIS A 125 18.47 -2.33 -3.72
N MET A 126 17.58 -3.16 -4.23
CA MET A 126 17.82 -4.00 -5.42
C MET A 126 18.19 -3.15 -6.64
N LEU A 127 17.64 -1.95 -6.76
CA LEU A 127 17.92 -1.02 -7.85
C LEU A 127 19.06 -0.02 -7.57
N ASP A 128 19.70 -0.14 -6.41
CA ASP A 128 20.74 0.81 -5.95
C ASP A 128 20.23 2.27 -5.94
N LYS A 129 19.03 2.47 -5.37
CA LYS A 129 18.38 3.78 -5.28
C LYS A 129 18.30 4.28 -3.85
N GLU A 130 18.64 5.56 -3.64
CA GLU A 130 18.54 6.24 -2.35
C GLU A 130 17.18 6.92 -2.12
N TYR A 131 16.31 6.94 -3.14
CA TYR A 131 14.97 7.54 -3.07
C TYR A 131 13.87 6.46 -3.17
N GLN A 132 12.75 6.74 -2.56
CA GLN A 132 11.60 5.84 -2.55
C GLN A 132 10.94 5.75 -3.93
N ILE A 133 10.88 4.54 -4.48
CA ILE A 133 10.21 4.23 -5.74
C ILE A 133 8.72 3.96 -5.45
N SER A 134 7.83 4.63 -6.17
CA SER A 134 6.39 4.35 -6.05
C SER A 134 6.03 2.97 -6.61
N LEU A 135 4.91 2.39 -6.15
CA LEU A 135 4.41 1.12 -6.66
C LEU A 135 4.20 1.16 -8.19
N ASP A 136 3.63 2.25 -8.70
CA ASP A 136 3.44 2.44 -10.16
C ASP A 136 4.77 2.39 -10.92
N LEU A 137 5.79 3.08 -10.42
CA LEU A 137 7.11 3.10 -11.06
C LEU A 137 7.81 1.74 -10.98
N ALA A 138 7.67 1.04 -9.87
CA ALA A 138 8.19 -0.31 -9.71
C ALA A 138 7.55 -1.30 -10.71
N LEU A 139 6.25 -1.20 -10.93
CA LEU A 139 5.54 -1.98 -11.95
C LEU A 139 6.03 -1.67 -13.36
N ILE A 140 6.28 -0.39 -13.67
CA ILE A 140 6.87 0.02 -14.96
C ILE A 140 8.24 -0.63 -15.15
N TYR A 141 9.10 -0.65 -14.12
CA TYR A 141 10.40 -1.31 -14.21
C TYR A 141 10.28 -2.83 -14.39
N ALA A 142 9.26 -3.42 -13.78
CA ALA A 142 9.00 -4.85 -13.90
C ALA A 142 8.28 -5.23 -15.21
N ASP A 143 7.93 -4.25 -16.07
CA ASP A 143 7.11 -4.45 -17.27
C ASP A 143 5.75 -5.09 -16.97
N VAL A 144 5.15 -4.65 -15.88
CA VAL A 144 3.85 -5.14 -15.40
C VAL A 144 2.84 -4.00 -15.48
N ALA A 145 1.72 -4.24 -16.16
CA ALA A 145 0.61 -3.30 -16.14
C ALA A 145 -0.10 -3.34 -14.78
N PHE A 146 -0.44 -2.16 -14.24
CA PHE A 146 -1.27 -2.10 -13.05
C PHE A 146 -2.64 -2.71 -13.31
N VAL A 147 -3.07 -3.64 -12.46
CA VAL A 147 -4.37 -4.30 -12.56
C VAL A 147 -5.30 -3.75 -11.50
N GLY A 148 -6.54 -3.42 -11.91
CA GLY A 148 -7.57 -2.94 -11.02
C GLY A 148 -7.57 -1.41 -10.81
N HIS A 149 -8.02 -0.97 -9.65
CA HIS A 149 -8.18 0.44 -9.31
C HIS A 149 -7.03 0.91 -8.40
N ARG A 150 -6.30 1.95 -8.84
CA ARG A 150 -5.24 2.55 -8.01
C ARG A 150 -5.80 3.12 -6.73
N HIS A 151 -5.04 3.01 -5.64
CA HIS A 151 -5.43 3.46 -4.30
C HIS A 151 -6.63 2.71 -3.70
N ASP A 152 -6.99 1.57 -4.26
CA ASP A 152 -7.78 0.53 -3.59
C ASP A 152 -6.81 -0.44 -2.94
N ALA A 153 -6.92 -0.62 -1.62
CA ALA A 153 -5.90 -1.33 -0.85
C ALA A 153 -5.73 -2.80 -1.28
N VAL A 154 -6.79 -3.47 -1.75
CA VAL A 154 -6.70 -4.85 -2.26
C VAL A 154 -6.00 -4.90 -3.61
N TRP A 155 -6.30 -3.97 -4.51
CA TRP A 155 -5.63 -3.91 -5.80
C TRP A 155 -4.16 -3.52 -5.68
N ASP A 156 -3.83 -2.58 -4.80
CA ASP A 156 -2.43 -2.24 -4.50
C ASP A 156 -1.69 -3.44 -3.91
N SER A 157 -2.33 -4.22 -3.02
CA SER A 157 -1.77 -5.46 -2.48
C SER A 157 -1.53 -6.52 -3.56
N ARG A 158 -2.45 -6.71 -4.52
CA ARG A 158 -2.28 -7.63 -5.66
C ARG A 158 -1.12 -7.23 -6.56
N ASN A 159 -1.00 -5.95 -6.85
CA ASN A 159 0.11 -5.44 -7.67
C ASN A 159 1.45 -5.56 -6.94
N THR A 160 1.47 -5.35 -5.62
CA THR A 160 2.64 -5.62 -4.77
C THR A 160 3.00 -7.12 -4.77
N ALA A 161 2.02 -8.00 -4.68
CA ALA A 161 2.22 -9.45 -4.76
C ALA A 161 2.79 -9.88 -6.12
N GLU A 162 2.37 -9.25 -7.22
CA GLU A 162 2.94 -9.53 -8.54
C GLU A 162 4.41 -9.10 -8.62
N LEU A 163 4.76 -7.93 -8.09
CA LEU A 163 6.16 -7.51 -8.00
C LEU A 163 6.97 -8.47 -7.14
N LEU A 164 6.42 -8.95 -6.03
CA LEU A 164 7.08 -9.93 -5.16
C LEU A 164 7.37 -11.24 -5.93
N ARG A 165 6.44 -11.73 -6.75
CA ARG A 165 6.66 -12.91 -7.62
C ARG A 165 7.79 -12.66 -8.60
N ARG A 166 7.78 -11.53 -9.30
CA ARG A 166 8.81 -11.15 -10.29
C ARG A 166 10.19 -11.02 -9.66
N THR A 167 10.27 -10.46 -8.47
CA THR A 167 11.55 -10.29 -7.79
C THR A 167 12.08 -11.56 -7.14
N ARG A 168 11.28 -12.63 -7.02
CA ARG A 168 11.73 -13.94 -6.52
C ARG A 168 12.65 -14.63 -7.52
N GLU A 169 12.37 -14.50 -8.80
CA GLU A 169 13.14 -15.14 -9.89
C GLU A 169 14.33 -14.26 -10.28
N GLU A 170 15.54 -14.86 -10.26
CA GLU A 170 16.82 -14.14 -10.54
C GLU A 170 16.83 -13.49 -11.93
N GLU A 171 16.27 -14.18 -12.92
CA GLU A 171 16.21 -13.71 -14.29
C GLU A 171 15.32 -12.48 -14.44
N ASP A 172 14.16 -12.47 -13.77
CA ASP A 172 13.25 -11.33 -13.75
C ASP A 172 13.85 -10.15 -12.97
N ARG A 173 14.52 -10.41 -11.83
CA ARG A 173 15.25 -9.36 -11.10
C ARG A 173 16.29 -8.68 -11.99
N THR A 174 17.08 -9.45 -12.70
CA THR A 174 18.10 -8.92 -13.61
C THR A 174 17.48 -8.06 -14.71
N ARG A 175 16.35 -8.49 -15.28
CA ARG A 175 15.58 -7.71 -16.27
C ARG A 175 15.07 -6.39 -15.69
N ILE A 176 14.50 -6.42 -14.49
CA ILE A 176 14.01 -5.22 -13.79
C ILE A 176 15.14 -4.21 -13.56
N VAL A 177 16.28 -4.67 -13.03
CA VAL A 177 17.46 -3.82 -12.80
C VAL A 177 17.97 -3.20 -14.11
N HIS A 178 18.08 -4.00 -15.17
CA HIS A 178 18.52 -3.52 -16.48
C HIS A 178 17.56 -2.47 -17.05
N ARG A 179 16.25 -2.73 -16.98
CA ARG A 179 15.21 -1.81 -17.47
C ARG A 179 15.19 -0.50 -16.67
N ALA A 180 15.28 -0.57 -15.35
CA ALA A 180 15.38 0.63 -14.52
C ALA A 180 16.59 1.48 -14.89
N LYS A 181 17.76 0.85 -15.12
CA LYS A 181 18.97 1.56 -15.59
C LYS A 181 18.76 2.19 -16.96
N SER A 182 18.19 1.48 -17.92
CA SER A 182 17.99 1.98 -19.29
C SER A 182 17.06 3.17 -19.37
N LEU A 183 15.99 3.21 -18.53
CA LEU A 183 15.06 4.34 -18.48
C LEU A 183 15.69 5.63 -17.90
N PHE A 184 16.78 5.52 -17.13
CA PHE A 184 17.51 6.68 -16.62
C PHE A 184 18.73 7.08 -17.48
N THR A 185 19.17 6.23 -18.40
CA THR A 185 20.31 6.51 -19.28
C THR A 185 19.90 7.03 -20.64
N THR A 186 18.62 7.15 -20.95
CA THR A 186 18.15 7.88 -22.13
C THR A 186 18.51 9.35 -21.96
N ASP A 187 19.29 9.84 -22.94
CA ASP A 187 19.78 11.21 -23.05
C ASP A 187 18.65 12.22 -22.71
N PRO A 188 18.85 13.21 -21.81
CA PRO A 188 17.82 14.18 -21.46
C PRO A 188 17.23 14.96 -22.63
N LEU A 189 17.81 14.82 -23.81
CA LEU A 189 17.36 15.45 -25.08
C LEU A 189 16.37 14.59 -25.87
N ALA A 190 16.08 13.34 -25.47
CA ALA A 190 15.31 12.43 -26.32
C ALA A 190 13.81 12.31 -25.98
N VAL A 191 13.41 12.53 -24.73
CA VAL A 191 11.98 12.47 -24.33
C VAL A 191 11.71 13.47 -23.21
N SER A 192 10.84 14.46 -23.46
CA SER A 192 10.36 15.33 -22.36
C SER A 192 9.48 14.53 -21.41
N LEU A 193 9.52 14.84 -20.11
CA LEU A 193 8.64 14.23 -19.11
C LEU A 193 7.15 14.39 -19.48
N GLU A 194 6.80 15.37 -20.31
CA GLU A 194 5.46 15.59 -20.86
C GLU A 194 5.04 14.51 -21.87
N GLU A 195 5.97 13.91 -22.61
CA GLU A 195 5.68 12.82 -23.55
C GLU A 195 5.54 11.47 -22.85
N LEU A 196 6.20 11.29 -21.69
CA LEU A 196 6.08 10.07 -20.87
C LEU A 196 4.84 10.09 -19.97
N PHE A 197 4.38 11.27 -19.58
CA PHE A 197 3.23 11.44 -18.71
C PHE A 197 2.30 12.48 -19.35
N ASN A 198 1.12 12.07 -19.78
CA ASN A 198 0.11 12.99 -20.27
C ASN A 198 -0.45 13.82 -19.09
N PHE A 199 0.24 14.88 -18.70
CA PHE A 199 -0.15 15.81 -17.62
C PHE A 199 -1.26 16.77 -18.01
N SER A 200 -1.84 16.67 -19.22
CA SER A 200 -2.92 17.56 -19.69
C SER A 200 -4.17 17.54 -18.79
N CYS A 201 -4.29 16.57 -17.89
CA CYS A 201 -5.38 16.48 -16.91
C CYS A 201 -5.11 17.20 -15.58
N LEU A 202 -3.93 17.81 -15.38
CA LEU A 202 -3.52 18.41 -14.10
C LEU A 202 -3.52 19.95 -14.09
N VAL A 203 -3.86 20.62 -15.18
CA VAL A 203 -3.98 22.08 -15.21
C VAL A 203 -5.37 22.47 -14.75
N PRO A 204 -5.55 23.16 -13.60
CA PRO A 204 -6.83 23.77 -13.27
C PRO A 204 -7.12 24.84 -14.33
N GLN A 205 -8.18 24.70 -15.07
CA GLN A 205 -8.70 25.84 -15.81
C GLN A 205 -9.25 26.85 -14.83
N CYS A 206 -8.71 28.06 -14.87
CA CYS A 206 -9.20 29.23 -14.13
C CYS A 206 -10.64 29.58 -14.51
#